data_eeb26cab5cb721ab71804459ca33a6a3
#
_entry.id   eeb26cab5cb721ab71804459ca33a6a3
#
_cell.length_a   1.000
_cell.length_b   1.000
_cell.length_c   1.000
_cell.angle_alpha   90.00
_cell.angle_beta   90.00
_cell.angle_gamma   90.00
#
_symmetry.space_group_name_H-M   'P 1'
#
loop_
_entity.id
_entity.type
_entity.pdbx_description
1 polymer ?
#
loop_
_entity_poly.entity_id
_entity_poly.type
_entity_poly.pdbx_seq_one_letter_code
_entity_poly.pdbx_strand_id
1 'polypeptide(L)'
;MDYSSTFQFLDTARQYAQATSKGPEYQAFISAQEALLYFDIHNYTKSERLMKAIEKTGFRYIDMENRAKLVMQQGYLLYRRKRYLQAEKTYDQAISLLKASSPCDLPMIYVKKMQLYSALNNKAKMLEALRLSSLYADSCKIIKYHIYAYSELLAIYEQRDDIVGIAFAAKRLDSLNTLYAQSENVAKLHTQKEKILLKAKDQRLAEKQQFNIVLLTIVLGLILLVAVLIFLLKAYRKQQPVIVVDNNPKRAELKTYMLHQQEKSQESVSTIANKNVPLSDRQREVLTYMAAGLTNKEIADKLFISENTVKYHIKNIYQILELKDRKDLLVTLSNIKKEQSRS
;
A
#
# COMPACT_ATOMS: atom_id res chain seq x y z
N MET A 1 0.42 25.18 14.22
CA MET A 1 0.25 23.80 14.71
C MET A 1 -1.03 23.79 15.53
N ASP A 2 -1.92 22.85 15.30
CA ASP A 2 -3.16 22.71 16.08
C ASP A 2 -2.91 21.79 17.29
N TYR A 3 -2.53 22.38 18.39
CA TYR A 3 -2.24 21.64 19.62
C TYR A 3 -3.48 20.99 20.22
N SER A 4 -4.67 21.58 20.04
CA SER A 4 -5.93 21.04 20.57
C SER A 4 -6.24 19.68 19.95
N SER A 5 -6.24 19.61 18.62
CA SER A 5 -6.42 18.35 17.89
C SER A 5 -5.33 17.33 18.24
N THR A 6 -4.08 17.76 18.45
CA THR A 6 -3.00 16.85 18.82
C THR A 6 -3.26 16.19 20.18
N PHE A 7 -3.71 16.94 21.19
CA PHE A 7 -4.07 16.36 22.49
C PHE A 7 -5.25 15.37 22.36
N GLN A 8 -6.26 15.69 21.58
CA GLN A 8 -7.39 14.77 21.33
C GLN A 8 -6.94 13.44 20.69
N PHE A 9 -6.02 13.50 19.72
CA PHE A 9 -5.44 12.30 19.14
C PHE A 9 -4.63 11.47 20.15
N LEU A 10 -3.86 12.13 21.04
CA LEU A 10 -3.12 11.43 22.10
C LEU A 10 -4.05 10.78 23.12
N ASP A 11 -5.15 11.43 23.50
CA ASP A 11 -6.17 10.85 24.38
C ASP A 11 -6.83 9.63 23.72
N THR A 12 -7.18 9.72 22.44
CA THR A 12 -7.72 8.60 21.69
C THR A 12 -6.71 7.45 21.60
N ALA A 13 -5.45 7.73 21.28
CA ALA A 13 -4.37 6.74 21.24
C ALA A 13 -4.18 6.06 22.60
N ARG A 14 -4.33 6.81 23.71
CA ARG A 14 -4.24 6.30 25.08
C ARG A 14 -5.34 5.26 25.38
N GLN A 15 -6.56 5.51 24.92
CA GLN A 15 -7.68 4.55 25.07
C GLN A 15 -7.41 3.25 24.33
N TYR A 16 -6.97 3.34 23.06
CA TYR A 16 -6.62 2.16 22.29
C TYR A 16 -5.41 1.40 22.85
N ALA A 17 -4.42 2.10 23.37
CA ALA A 17 -3.23 1.50 23.97
C ALA A 17 -3.56 0.58 25.15
N GLN A 18 -4.58 0.91 25.94
CA GLN A 18 -5.01 0.09 27.08
C GLN A 18 -5.49 -1.29 26.69
N ALA A 19 -6.03 -1.45 25.49
CA ALA A 19 -6.57 -2.70 24.99
C ALA A 19 -5.50 -3.63 24.33
N THR A 20 -4.23 -3.22 24.30
CA THR A 20 -3.17 -3.97 23.60
C THR A 20 -2.16 -4.60 24.56
N SER A 21 -1.52 -5.69 24.14
CA SER A 21 -0.43 -6.33 24.89
C SER A 21 0.80 -5.44 25.06
N LYS A 22 0.98 -4.43 24.16
CA LYS A 22 2.04 -3.41 24.22
C LYS A 22 1.58 -2.11 24.92
N GLY A 23 0.49 -2.15 25.66
CA GLY A 23 -0.08 -1.01 26.36
C GLY A 23 0.94 -0.15 27.12
N PRO A 24 1.82 -0.76 27.95
CA PRO A 24 2.85 -0.01 28.68
C PRO A 24 3.82 0.77 27.80
N GLU A 25 4.23 0.21 26.64
CA GLU A 25 5.12 0.88 25.67
C GLU A 25 4.42 2.10 25.07
N TYR A 26 3.19 1.90 24.56
CA TYR A 26 2.41 3.00 23.98
C TYR A 26 2.08 4.10 25.00
N GLN A 27 1.75 3.75 26.24
CA GLN A 27 1.50 4.71 27.31
C GLN A 27 2.74 5.56 27.63
N ALA A 28 3.93 4.93 27.66
CA ALA A 28 5.19 5.64 27.85
C ALA A 28 5.46 6.62 26.70
N PHE A 29 5.28 6.17 25.45
CA PHE A 29 5.43 7.01 24.25
C PHE A 29 4.46 8.20 24.28
N ILE A 30 3.16 7.96 24.54
CA ILE A 30 2.13 9.01 24.62
C ILE A 30 2.51 10.02 25.70
N SER A 31 2.95 9.57 26.87
CA SER A 31 3.35 10.46 27.96
C SER A 31 4.57 11.30 27.60
N ALA A 32 5.50 10.76 26.81
CA ALA A 32 6.63 11.53 26.28
C ALA A 32 6.16 12.61 25.30
N GLN A 33 5.27 12.28 24.36
CA GLN A 33 4.71 13.26 23.44
C GLN A 33 3.92 14.37 24.15
N GLU A 34 3.12 14.02 25.17
CA GLU A 34 2.43 15.01 25.99
C GLU A 34 3.39 15.94 26.73
N ALA A 35 4.49 15.40 27.30
CA ALA A 35 5.50 16.21 27.94
C ALA A 35 6.12 17.23 26.99
N LEU A 36 6.42 16.81 25.75
CA LEU A 36 6.94 17.68 24.68
C LEU A 36 5.92 18.74 24.28
N LEU A 37 4.65 18.37 24.09
CA LEU A 37 3.58 19.29 23.72
C LEU A 37 3.31 20.32 24.81
N TYR A 38 3.22 19.91 26.09
CA TYR A 38 3.06 20.85 27.20
C TYR A 38 4.22 21.83 27.30
N PHE A 39 5.43 21.40 26.94
CA PHE A 39 6.58 22.28 26.85
C PHE A 39 6.41 23.33 25.76
N ASP A 40 5.98 22.91 24.56
CA ASP A 40 5.81 23.79 23.40
C ASP A 40 4.74 24.87 23.64
N ILE A 41 3.66 24.53 24.36
CA ILE A 41 2.63 25.50 24.74
C ILE A 41 2.99 26.25 26.02
N HIS A 42 4.25 26.20 26.50
CA HIS A 42 4.79 26.86 27.68
C HIS A 42 4.14 26.46 29.01
N ASN A 43 3.42 25.33 29.05
CA ASN A 43 2.92 24.75 30.31
C ASN A 43 4.01 23.91 30.99
N TYR A 44 5.06 24.57 31.42
CA TYR A 44 6.25 23.94 31.97
C TYR A 44 5.98 23.10 33.22
N THR A 45 4.98 23.47 34.03
CA THR A 45 4.60 22.71 35.24
C THR A 45 4.09 21.30 34.87
N LYS A 46 3.20 21.19 33.90
CA LYS A 46 2.69 19.88 33.45
C LYS A 46 3.77 19.09 32.73
N SER A 47 4.53 19.74 31.84
CA SER A 47 5.66 19.13 31.14
C SER A 47 6.66 18.54 32.15
N GLU A 48 7.12 19.31 33.14
CA GLU A 48 8.08 18.84 34.14
C GLU A 48 7.56 17.67 34.98
N ARG A 49 6.26 17.68 35.33
CA ARG A 49 5.64 16.57 36.07
C ARG A 49 5.73 15.27 35.27
N LEU A 50 5.40 15.31 34.00
CA LEU A 50 5.46 14.14 33.11
C LEU A 50 6.91 13.68 32.89
N MET A 51 7.84 14.61 32.64
CA MET A 51 9.26 14.29 32.49
C MET A 51 9.82 13.61 33.77
N LYS A 52 9.51 14.09 34.95
CA LYS A 52 9.91 13.45 36.21
C LYS A 52 9.31 12.04 36.39
N ALA A 53 8.06 11.83 35.95
CA ALA A 53 7.44 10.52 36.00
C ALA A 53 8.14 9.55 35.07
N ILE A 54 8.47 9.98 33.85
CA ILE A 54 9.22 9.18 32.84
C ILE A 54 10.63 8.87 33.36
N GLU A 55 11.33 9.86 33.92
CA GLU A 55 12.68 9.70 34.46
C GLU A 55 12.74 8.67 35.61
N LYS A 56 11.73 8.63 36.48
CA LYS A 56 11.61 7.63 37.55
C LYS A 56 11.56 6.19 37.03
N THR A 57 11.06 5.98 35.80
CA THR A 57 11.06 4.67 35.16
C THR A 57 12.37 4.35 34.45
N GLY A 58 13.39 5.19 34.54
CA GLY A 58 14.65 5.07 33.81
C GLY A 58 14.47 5.21 32.30
N PHE A 59 13.47 5.96 31.85
CA PHE A 59 13.08 6.09 30.43
C PHE A 59 12.71 4.75 29.78
N ARG A 60 12.19 3.82 30.55
CA ARG A 60 11.75 2.52 30.04
C ARG A 60 10.72 2.73 28.92
N TYR A 61 10.89 2.07 27.81
CA TYR A 61 10.07 2.18 26.62
C TYR A 61 10.12 3.53 25.87
N ILE A 62 11.04 4.42 26.23
CA ILE A 62 11.28 5.66 25.49
C ILE A 62 12.48 5.45 24.58
N ASP A 63 12.27 5.65 23.29
CA ASP A 63 13.36 5.60 22.30
C ASP A 63 14.39 6.70 22.56
N MET A 64 15.57 6.53 21.97
CA MET A 64 16.73 7.40 22.23
C MET A 64 16.48 8.84 21.77
N GLU A 65 15.74 9.03 20.66
CA GLU A 65 15.42 10.36 20.14
C GLU A 65 14.49 11.13 21.07
N ASN A 66 13.36 10.51 21.48
CA ASN A 66 12.43 11.13 22.41
C ASN A 66 13.08 11.39 23.79
N ARG A 67 13.92 10.45 24.25
CA ARG A 67 14.71 10.64 25.47
C ARG A 67 15.61 11.87 25.34
N ALA A 68 16.31 12.04 24.23
CA ALA A 68 17.18 13.20 24.00
C ALA A 68 16.38 14.51 23.99
N LYS A 69 15.20 14.54 23.37
CA LYS A 69 14.31 15.71 23.35
C LYS A 69 13.84 16.07 24.76
N LEU A 70 13.45 15.10 25.59
CA LEU A 70 13.07 15.31 26.97
C LEU A 70 14.24 15.84 27.79
N VAL A 71 15.44 15.27 27.65
CA VAL A 71 16.65 15.75 28.32
C VAL A 71 17.02 17.19 27.90
N MET A 72 16.87 17.52 26.61
CA MET A 72 17.04 18.88 26.12
C MET A 72 16.07 19.87 26.80
N GLN A 73 14.82 19.48 26.95
CA GLN A 73 13.82 20.32 27.63
C GLN A 73 14.12 20.49 29.16
N GLN A 74 14.61 19.44 29.82
CA GLN A 74 15.12 19.54 31.17
C GLN A 74 16.26 20.56 31.29
N GLY A 75 17.20 20.51 30.32
CA GLY A 75 18.28 21.51 30.23
C GLY A 75 17.74 22.94 30.11
N TYR A 76 16.69 23.14 29.31
CA TYR A 76 16.06 24.45 29.16
C TYR A 76 15.38 24.93 30.48
N LEU A 77 14.71 24.04 31.22
CA LEU A 77 14.13 24.38 32.52
C LEU A 77 15.20 24.75 33.54
N LEU A 78 16.36 24.08 33.52
CA LEU A 78 17.51 24.45 34.35
C LEU A 78 18.09 25.82 33.97
N TYR A 79 18.21 26.10 32.67
CA TYR A 79 18.62 27.39 32.11
C TYR A 79 17.68 28.52 32.61
N ARG A 80 16.38 28.34 32.52
CA ARG A 80 15.38 29.31 33.02
C ARG A 80 15.51 29.57 34.52
N ARG A 81 15.96 28.57 35.29
CA ARG A 81 16.23 28.70 36.76
C ARG A 81 17.63 29.23 37.04
N LYS A 82 18.35 29.73 36.01
CA LYS A 82 19.73 30.23 36.09
C LYS A 82 20.74 29.18 36.60
N ARG A 83 20.42 27.88 36.52
CA ARG A 83 21.33 26.78 36.86
C ARG A 83 22.19 26.42 35.65
N TYR A 84 22.99 27.37 35.19
CA TYR A 84 23.66 27.33 33.90
C TYR A 84 24.62 26.14 33.73
N LEU A 85 25.43 25.84 34.75
CA LEU A 85 26.34 24.70 34.70
C LEU A 85 25.63 23.36 34.55
N GLN A 86 24.49 23.19 35.25
CA GLN A 86 23.67 21.99 35.14
C GLN A 86 22.96 21.94 33.79
N ALA A 87 22.50 23.06 33.27
CA ALA A 87 21.89 23.14 31.94
C ALA A 87 22.88 22.75 30.84
N GLU A 88 24.15 23.25 30.92
CA GLU A 88 25.19 22.89 29.96
C GLU A 88 25.43 21.38 29.96
N LYS A 89 25.63 20.76 31.13
CA LYS A 89 25.83 19.32 31.27
C LYS A 89 24.64 18.52 30.71
N THR A 90 23.42 18.98 30.95
CA THR A 90 22.20 18.31 30.46
C THR A 90 22.08 18.42 28.95
N TYR A 91 22.42 19.59 28.36
CA TYR A 91 22.50 19.72 26.91
C TYR A 91 23.56 18.83 26.28
N ASP A 92 24.73 18.67 26.93
CA ASP A 92 25.78 17.77 26.43
C ASP A 92 25.34 16.30 26.44
N GLN A 93 24.59 15.88 27.46
CA GLN A 93 23.96 14.56 27.48
C GLN A 93 22.96 14.38 26.33
N ALA A 94 22.10 15.36 26.08
CA ALA A 94 21.16 15.31 24.98
C ALA A 94 21.86 15.29 23.61
N ILE A 95 22.93 16.05 23.42
CA ILE A 95 23.76 16.03 22.21
C ILE A 95 24.38 14.64 21.99
N SER A 96 24.87 13.99 23.04
CA SER A 96 25.43 12.64 22.94
C SER A 96 24.38 11.63 22.46
N LEU A 97 23.15 11.71 22.99
CA LEU A 97 22.04 10.85 22.57
C LEU A 97 21.64 11.12 21.12
N LEU A 98 21.49 12.39 20.71
CA LEU A 98 21.08 12.75 19.34
C LEU A 98 22.13 12.43 18.28
N LYS A 99 23.41 12.54 18.60
CA LYS A 99 24.47 12.14 17.67
C LYS A 99 24.33 10.67 17.26
N ALA A 100 23.85 9.82 18.14
CA ALA A 100 23.67 8.40 17.91
C ALA A 100 22.31 8.04 17.26
N SER A 101 21.27 8.88 17.48
CA SER A 101 19.89 8.53 17.08
C SER A 101 19.30 9.42 15.99
N SER A 102 19.43 10.74 16.13
CA SER A 102 18.81 11.72 15.22
C SER A 102 19.71 12.97 15.08
N PRO A 103 20.80 12.91 14.30
CA PRO A 103 21.71 14.05 14.13
C PRO A 103 21.03 15.31 13.58
N CYS A 104 19.90 15.16 12.89
CA CYS A 104 19.16 16.29 12.32
C CYS A 104 18.39 17.12 13.38
N ASP A 105 18.29 16.64 14.59
CA ASP A 105 17.71 17.41 15.73
C ASP A 105 18.77 18.20 16.51
N LEU A 106 20.06 17.99 16.25
CA LEU A 106 21.16 18.70 16.88
C LEU A 106 21.12 20.23 16.73
N PRO A 107 20.66 20.81 15.59
CA PRO A 107 20.55 22.27 15.47
C PRO A 107 19.79 22.90 16.63
N MET A 108 18.69 22.29 17.07
CA MET A 108 17.85 22.82 18.15
C MET A 108 18.61 22.91 19.46
N ILE A 109 19.41 21.91 19.83
CA ILE A 109 20.17 21.93 21.09
C ILE A 109 21.29 22.96 21.01
N TYR A 110 21.96 23.08 19.88
CA TYR A 110 23.00 24.09 19.72
C TYR A 110 22.43 25.51 19.81
N VAL A 111 21.19 25.76 19.37
CA VAL A 111 20.51 27.04 19.62
C VAL A 111 20.27 27.25 21.13
N LYS A 112 19.89 26.22 21.88
CA LYS A 112 19.75 26.33 23.35
C LYS A 112 21.11 26.57 24.02
N LYS A 113 22.19 25.97 23.52
CA LYS A 113 23.54 26.29 24.00
C LYS A 113 23.96 27.73 23.64
N MET A 114 23.56 28.24 22.48
CA MET A 114 23.79 29.63 22.09
C MET A 114 23.13 30.58 23.07
N GLN A 115 21.86 30.36 23.45
CA GLN A 115 21.15 31.12 24.47
C GLN A 115 21.87 31.04 25.83
N LEU A 116 22.29 29.86 26.25
CA LEU A 116 23.03 29.64 27.48
C LEU A 116 24.35 30.45 27.53
N TYR A 117 25.14 30.35 26.44
CA TYR A 117 26.42 31.08 26.41
C TYR A 117 26.24 32.58 26.27
N SER A 118 25.14 33.01 25.66
CA SER A 118 24.74 34.43 25.74
C SER A 118 24.50 34.87 27.17
N ALA A 119 23.71 34.13 27.97
CA ALA A 119 23.45 34.44 29.35
C ALA A 119 24.74 34.42 30.24
N LEU A 120 25.72 33.63 29.85
CA LEU A 120 27.04 33.57 30.47
C LEU A 120 28.03 34.63 29.94
N ASN A 121 27.60 35.54 29.07
CA ASN A 121 28.44 36.54 28.40
C ASN A 121 29.67 35.93 27.66
N ASN A 122 29.58 34.66 27.21
CA ASN A 122 30.65 34.01 26.48
C ASN A 122 30.38 34.06 24.96
N LYS A 123 30.76 35.15 24.32
CA LYS A 123 30.54 35.41 22.90
C LYS A 123 31.20 34.33 22.01
N ALA A 124 32.41 33.85 22.37
CA ALA A 124 33.11 32.85 21.59
C ALA A 124 32.33 31.52 21.54
N LYS A 125 31.92 30.98 22.69
CA LYS A 125 31.11 29.76 22.76
C LYS A 125 29.70 29.96 22.13
N MET A 126 29.12 31.15 22.25
CA MET A 126 27.83 31.50 21.65
C MET A 126 27.91 31.38 20.10
N LEU A 127 28.93 31.98 19.48
CA LEU A 127 29.12 31.91 18.03
C LEU A 127 29.48 30.51 17.54
N GLU A 128 30.26 29.77 18.33
CA GLU A 128 30.55 28.37 18.01
C GLU A 128 29.29 27.49 18.05
N ALA A 129 28.41 27.71 19.02
CA ALA A 129 27.11 27.02 19.07
C ALA A 129 26.23 27.36 17.84
N LEU A 130 26.21 28.62 17.40
CA LEU A 130 25.54 29.02 16.14
C LEU A 130 26.13 28.30 14.93
N ARG A 131 27.48 28.27 14.85
CA ARG A 131 28.19 27.58 13.75
C ARG A 131 27.83 26.10 13.69
N LEU A 132 27.80 25.41 14.84
CA LEU A 132 27.44 24.01 14.92
C LEU A 132 25.97 23.77 14.58
N SER A 133 25.06 24.64 15.05
CA SER A 133 23.65 24.60 14.65
C SER A 133 23.51 24.68 13.13
N SER A 134 24.19 25.66 12.50
CA SER A 134 24.17 25.83 11.04
C SER A 134 24.75 24.63 10.31
N LEU A 135 25.87 24.08 10.77
CA LEU A 135 26.51 22.91 10.15
C LEU A 135 25.56 21.71 10.07
N TYR A 136 24.88 21.38 11.17
CA TYR A 136 23.94 20.27 11.19
C TYR A 136 22.67 20.59 10.41
N ALA A 137 22.18 21.82 10.42
CA ALA A 137 21.04 22.25 9.60
C ALA A 137 21.34 22.13 8.11
N ASP A 138 22.55 22.48 7.67
CA ASP A 138 23.01 22.33 6.27
C ASP A 138 23.11 20.86 5.88
N SER A 139 23.71 20.03 6.73
CA SER A 139 23.85 18.59 6.46
C SER A 139 22.51 17.89 6.28
N CYS A 140 21.50 18.33 7.02
CA CYS A 140 20.13 17.81 6.96
C CYS A 140 19.22 18.55 5.98
N LYS A 141 19.70 19.64 5.34
CA LYS A 141 18.95 20.48 4.40
C LYS A 141 17.64 21.05 4.98
N ILE A 142 17.63 21.42 6.26
CA ILE A 142 16.43 21.92 6.95
C ILE A 142 16.54 23.42 7.18
N ILE A 143 16.03 24.23 6.26
CA ILE A 143 16.05 25.70 6.31
C ILE A 143 15.41 26.24 7.61
N LYS A 144 14.37 25.61 8.13
CA LYS A 144 13.67 26.04 9.36
C LYS A 144 14.60 26.13 10.56
N TYR A 145 15.64 25.31 10.64
CA TYR A 145 16.59 25.38 11.75
C TYR A 145 17.50 26.59 11.65
N HIS A 146 17.87 27.01 10.43
CA HIS A 146 18.57 28.27 10.24
C HIS A 146 17.70 29.47 10.66
N ILE A 147 16.44 29.48 10.22
CA ILE A 147 15.48 30.54 10.59
C ILE A 147 15.39 30.62 12.11
N TYR A 148 15.20 29.47 12.78
CA TYR A 148 15.13 29.44 14.25
C TYR A 148 16.43 29.93 14.90
N ALA A 149 17.59 29.50 14.42
CA ALA A 149 18.88 29.93 14.98
C ALA A 149 19.11 31.44 14.83
N TYR A 150 18.79 32.01 13.67
CA TYR A 150 19.00 33.45 13.44
C TYR A 150 17.90 34.31 14.08
N SER A 151 16.68 33.81 14.26
CA SER A 151 15.67 34.51 15.04
C SER A 151 16.06 34.63 16.53
N GLU A 152 16.60 33.55 17.10
CA GLU A 152 17.10 33.56 18.48
C GLU A 152 18.38 34.43 18.62
N LEU A 153 19.25 34.43 17.62
CA LEU A 153 20.43 35.31 17.60
C LEU A 153 20.01 36.78 17.53
N LEU A 154 19.01 37.09 16.72
CA LEU A 154 18.44 38.45 16.65
C LEU A 154 17.93 38.92 18.01
N ALA A 155 17.11 38.06 18.67
CA ALA A 155 16.61 38.38 20.01
C ALA A 155 17.74 38.57 21.06
N ILE A 156 18.82 37.82 20.95
CA ILE A 156 20.01 37.98 21.81
C ILE A 156 20.68 39.33 21.58
N TYR A 157 20.83 39.77 20.33
CA TYR A 157 21.43 41.05 19.99
C TYR A 157 20.53 42.24 20.38
N GLU A 158 19.23 42.10 20.18
CA GLU A 158 18.24 43.08 20.63
C GLU A 158 18.29 43.29 22.17
N GLN A 159 18.35 42.21 22.94
CA GLN A 159 18.49 42.29 24.41
C GLN A 159 19.79 42.98 24.88
N ARG A 160 20.78 43.11 24.01
CA ARG A 160 22.10 43.68 24.30
C ARG A 160 22.31 45.03 23.64
N ASP A 161 21.34 45.55 22.93
CA ASP A 161 21.41 46.75 22.12
C ASP A 161 22.60 46.75 21.15
N ASP A 162 23.00 45.53 20.64
CA ASP A 162 24.08 45.37 19.67
C ASP A 162 23.54 45.65 18.25
N ILE A 163 23.56 46.94 17.85
CA ILE A 163 23.02 47.43 16.56
C ILE A 163 23.64 46.70 15.36
N VAL A 164 24.94 46.42 15.42
CA VAL A 164 25.65 45.71 14.33
C VAL A 164 25.20 44.25 14.24
N GLY A 165 25.09 43.62 15.40
CA GLY A 165 24.56 42.26 15.48
C GLY A 165 23.10 42.14 15.02
N ILE A 166 22.25 43.10 15.41
CA ILE A 166 20.86 43.19 14.95
C ILE A 166 20.77 43.26 13.42
N ALA A 167 21.51 44.22 12.81
CA ALA A 167 21.52 44.39 11.37
C ALA A 167 22.00 43.09 10.62
N PHE A 168 23.05 42.45 11.14
CA PHE A 168 23.54 41.19 10.61
C PHE A 168 22.52 40.07 10.68
N ALA A 169 21.95 39.82 11.87
CA ALA A 169 21.00 38.74 12.09
C ALA A 169 19.70 38.94 11.32
N ALA A 170 19.17 40.19 11.30
CA ALA A 170 17.95 40.54 10.56
C ALA A 170 18.12 40.32 9.04
N LYS A 171 19.24 40.79 8.45
CA LYS A 171 19.52 40.57 7.04
C LYS A 171 19.59 39.09 6.67
N ARG A 172 20.24 38.29 7.53
CA ARG A 172 20.35 36.85 7.29
C ARG A 172 18.99 36.15 7.42
N LEU A 173 18.19 36.54 8.40
CA LEU A 173 16.86 36.01 8.65
C LEU A 173 15.91 36.31 7.49
N ASP A 174 15.94 37.54 6.95
CA ASP A 174 15.15 37.94 5.79
C ASP A 174 15.49 37.08 4.55
N SER A 175 16.77 36.89 4.26
CA SER A 175 17.23 36.01 3.19
C SER A 175 16.74 34.56 3.36
N LEU A 176 16.79 34.02 4.58
CA LEU A 176 16.33 32.66 4.89
C LEU A 176 14.82 32.51 4.78
N ASN A 177 14.06 33.51 5.23
CA ASN A 177 12.60 33.53 5.10
C ASN A 177 12.17 33.58 3.61
N THR A 178 12.87 34.34 2.79
CA THR A 178 12.62 34.38 1.35
C THR A 178 12.85 33.01 0.70
N LEU A 179 13.97 32.36 1.00
CA LEU A 179 14.27 31.01 0.50
C LEU A 179 13.24 29.98 0.98
N TYR A 180 12.83 30.07 2.24
CA TYR A 180 11.82 29.20 2.81
C TYR A 180 10.45 29.39 2.13
N ALA A 181 10.02 30.65 1.93
CA ALA A 181 8.77 30.94 1.24
C ALA A 181 8.74 30.41 -0.20
N GLN A 182 9.87 30.52 -0.91
CA GLN A 182 10.01 29.93 -2.25
C GLN A 182 9.86 28.40 -2.21
N SER A 183 10.53 27.73 -1.26
CA SER A 183 10.43 26.27 -1.09
C SER A 183 9.03 25.81 -0.71
N GLU A 184 8.33 26.56 0.14
CA GLU A 184 6.96 26.26 0.56
C GLU A 184 5.95 26.43 -0.58
N ASN A 185 6.13 27.44 -1.42
CA ASN A 185 5.31 27.63 -2.62
C ASN A 185 5.45 26.47 -3.60
N VAL A 186 6.66 25.98 -3.83
CA VAL A 186 6.88 24.77 -4.64
C VAL A 186 6.21 23.55 -4.01
N ALA A 187 6.32 23.36 -2.71
CA ALA A 187 5.66 22.25 -2.01
C ALA A 187 4.13 22.34 -2.09
N LYS A 188 3.56 23.56 -1.96
CA LYS A 188 2.11 23.79 -2.13
C LYS A 188 1.64 23.44 -3.55
N LEU A 189 2.39 23.81 -4.57
CA LEU A 189 2.10 23.46 -5.96
C LEU A 189 2.13 21.95 -6.17
N HIS A 190 3.10 21.24 -5.59
CA HIS A 190 3.15 19.78 -5.62
C HIS A 190 1.92 19.14 -4.97
N THR A 191 1.57 19.61 -3.78
CA THR A 191 0.39 19.11 -3.05
C THR A 191 -0.92 19.38 -3.81
N GLN A 192 -1.04 20.56 -4.46
CA GLN A 192 -2.19 20.88 -5.30
C GLN A 192 -2.26 19.96 -6.52
N LYS A 193 -1.13 19.72 -7.20
CA LYS A 193 -1.04 18.78 -8.32
C LYS A 193 -1.44 17.35 -7.90
N GLU A 194 -0.96 16.89 -6.77
CA GLU A 194 -1.31 15.59 -6.21
C GLU A 194 -2.83 15.47 -5.92
N LYS A 195 -3.40 16.50 -5.28
CA LYS A 195 -4.85 16.56 -5.03
C LYS A 195 -5.67 16.52 -6.33
N ILE A 196 -5.23 17.24 -7.37
CA ILE A 196 -5.89 17.21 -8.68
C ILE A 196 -5.81 15.82 -9.30
N LEU A 197 -4.64 15.16 -9.24
CA LEU A 197 -4.45 13.81 -9.76
C LEU A 197 -5.29 12.77 -9.01
N LEU A 198 -5.35 12.87 -7.67
CA LEU A 198 -6.21 12.00 -6.85
C LEU A 198 -7.67 12.20 -7.21
N LYS A 199 -8.14 13.45 -7.30
CA LYS A 199 -9.53 13.76 -7.68
C LYS A 199 -9.88 13.23 -9.07
N ALA A 200 -8.97 13.35 -10.03
CA ALA A 200 -9.15 12.78 -11.37
C ALA A 200 -9.20 11.25 -11.35
N LYS A 201 -8.40 10.61 -10.49
CA LYS A 201 -8.43 9.15 -10.30
C LYS A 201 -9.75 8.70 -9.67
N ASP A 202 -10.23 9.40 -8.65
CA ASP A 202 -11.50 9.10 -7.99
C ASP A 202 -12.69 9.27 -8.96
N GLN A 203 -12.67 10.31 -9.81
CA GLN A 203 -13.68 10.47 -10.86
C GLN A 203 -13.68 9.30 -11.83
N ARG A 204 -12.52 8.86 -12.33
CA ARG A 204 -12.43 7.68 -13.20
C ARG A 204 -12.90 6.39 -12.53
N LEU A 205 -12.66 6.25 -11.23
CA LEU A 205 -13.15 5.09 -10.47
C LEU A 205 -14.68 5.14 -10.35
N ALA A 206 -15.25 6.32 -10.06
CA ALA A 206 -16.69 6.52 -9.99
C ALA A 206 -17.38 6.25 -11.35
N GLU A 207 -16.81 6.72 -12.45
CA GLU A 207 -17.30 6.43 -13.81
C GLU A 207 -17.29 4.93 -14.12
N LYS A 208 -16.20 4.23 -13.76
CA LYS A 208 -16.13 2.76 -13.92
C LYS A 208 -17.17 2.04 -13.06
N GLN A 209 -17.39 2.49 -11.83
CA GLN A 209 -18.42 1.90 -10.97
C GLN A 209 -19.81 2.13 -11.54
N GLN A 210 -20.12 3.34 -12.00
CA GLN A 210 -21.40 3.63 -12.66
C GLN A 210 -21.61 2.76 -13.91
N PHE A 211 -20.58 2.62 -14.75
CA PHE A 211 -20.63 1.74 -15.92
C PHE A 211 -20.91 0.30 -15.54
N ASN A 212 -20.25 -0.23 -14.50
CA ASN A 212 -20.48 -1.58 -14.02
C ASN A 212 -21.90 -1.78 -13.48
N ILE A 213 -22.45 -0.78 -12.78
CA ILE A 213 -23.83 -0.82 -12.28
C ILE A 213 -24.81 -0.85 -13.45
N VAL A 214 -24.61 -0.01 -14.47
CA VAL A 214 -25.45 0.00 -15.68
C VAL A 214 -25.36 -1.35 -16.40
N LEU A 215 -24.18 -1.91 -16.54
CA LEU A 215 -23.99 -3.22 -17.15
C LEU A 215 -24.74 -4.32 -16.37
N LEU A 216 -24.63 -4.29 -15.05
CA LEU A 216 -25.30 -5.25 -14.17
C LEU A 216 -26.84 -5.16 -14.30
N THR A 217 -27.39 -3.95 -14.36
CA THR A 217 -28.82 -3.75 -14.54
C THR A 217 -29.31 -4.26 -15.90
N ILE A 218 -28.54 -4.07 -16.97
CA ILE A 218 -28.86 -4.61 -18.30
C ILE A 218 -28.85 -6.15 -18.27
N VAL A 219 -27.83 -6.76 -17.65
CA VAL A 219 -27.74 -8.22 -17.53
C VAL A 219 -28.92 -8.80 -16.75
N LEU A 220 -29.30 -8.17 -15.62
CA LEU A 220 -30.46 -8.59 -14.85
C LEU A 220 -31.75 -8.45 -15.64
N GLY A 221 -31.93 -7.38 -16.40
CA GLY A 221 -33.05 -7.18 -17.31
C GLY A 221 -33.17 -8.28 -18.38
N LEU A 222 -32.03 -8.66 -19.00
CA LEU A 222 -31.98 -9.74 -19.98
C LEU A 222 -32.34 -11.10 -19.34
N ILE A 223 -31.86 -11.39 -18.15
CA ILE A 223 -32.19 -12.63 -17.43
C ILE A 223 -33.68 -12.70 -17.16
N LEU A 224 -34.28 -11.60 -16.72
CA LEU A 224 -35.71 -11.51 -16.46
C LEU A 224 -36.54 -11.70 -17.73
N LEU A 225 -36.10 -11.11 -18.85
CA LEU A 225 -36.75 -11.27 -20.16
C LEU A 225 -36.68 -12.73 -20.62
N VAL A 226 -35.55 -13.41 -20.46
CA VAL A 226 -35.38 -14.84 -20.78
C VAL A 226 -36.30 -15.69 -19.89
N ALA A 227 -36.37 -15.39 -18.60
CA ALA A 227 -37.25 -16.10 -17.66
C ALA A 227 -38.73 -15.95 -18.04
N VAL A 228 -39.17 -14.74 -18.43
CA VAL A 228 -40.54 -14.49 -18.94
C VAL A 228 -40.78 -15.27 -20.24
N LEU A 229 -39.84 -15.28 -21.16
CA LEU A 229 -39.95 -16.02 -22.40
C LEU A 229 -40.11 -17.53 -22.17
N ILE A 230 -39.29 -18.10 -21.27
CA ILE A 230 -39.42 -19.51 -20.88
C ILE A 230 -40.77 -19.79 -20.24
N PHE A 231 -41.23 -18.89 -19.37
CA PHE A 231 -42.59 -19.01 -18.76
C PHE A 231 -43.69 -19.02 -19.82
N LEU A 232 -43.66 -18.07 -20.77
CA LEU A 232 -44.61 -18.00 -21.90
C LEU A 232 -44.55 -19.25 -22.78
N LEU A 233 -43.34 -19.75 -23.11
CA LEU A 233 -43.19 -20.98 -23.88
C LEU A 233 -43.77 -22.20 -23.14
N LYS A 234 -43.53 -22.28 -21.81
CA LYS A 234 -44.14 -23.35 -20.99
C LYS A 234 -45.66 -23.24 -20.94
N ALA A 235 -46.21 -22.03 -20.80
CA ALA A 235 -47.65 -21.79 -20.83
C ALA A 235 -48.26 -22.17 -22.20
N TYR A 236 -47.58 -21.78 -23.29
CA TYR A 236 -48.01 -22.13 -24.66
C TYR A 236 -48.00 -23.65 -24.90
N ARG A 237 -46.95 -24.36 -24.45
CA ARG A 237 -46.87 -25.83 -24.54
C ARG A 237 -47.93 -26.55 -23.74
N LYS A 238 -48.39 -25.95 -22.62
CA LYS A 238 -49.47 -26.52 -21.80
C LYS A 238 -50.86 -26.41 -22.45
N GLN A 239 -51.02 -25.52 -23.42
CA GLN A 239 -52.27 -25.33 -24.18
C GLN A 239 -52.35 -26.18 -25.48
N GLN A 240 -51.27 -26.85 -25.87
CA GLN A 240 -51.32 -27.72 -27.05
C GLN A 240 -51.88 -29.10 -26.67
N PRO A 241 -52.91 -29.62 -27.37
CA PRO A 241 -53.38 -30.97 -27.15
C PRO A 241 -52.26 -32.00 -27.46
N VAL A 242 -52.15 -33.00 -26.59
CA VAL A 242 -51.19 -34.11 -26.77
C VAL A 242 -51.52 -34.84 -28.07
N ILE A 243 -50.78 -34.55 -29.15
CA ILE A 243 -50.76 -35.38 -30.33
C ILE A 243 -49.94 -36.62 -29.97
N VAL A 244 -50.63 -37.74 -29.84
CA VAL A 244 -49.98 -39.06 -29.66
C VAL A 244 -49.08 -39.29 -30.88
N VAL A 245 -47.80 -39.18 -30.71
CA VAL A 245 -46.80 -39.45 -31.77
C VAL A 245 -46.57 -40.95 -31.81
N ASP A 246 -47.01 -41.49 -32.93
CA ASP A 246 -46.78 -42.81 -33.43
C ASP A 246 -45.31 -43.28 -33.25
N ASN A 247 -45.14 -44.46 -32.66
CA ASN A 247 -43.82 -45.11 -32.43
C ASN A 247 -43.25 -45.57 -33.80
N ASN A 248 -42.46 -44.72 -34.42
CA ASN A 248 -41.72 -45.10 -35.62
C ASN A 248 -40.42 -45.83 -35.27
N PRO A 249 -40.32 -47.17 -35.56
CA PRO A 249 -39.18 -48.00 -35.15
C PRO A 249 -37.83 -47.55 -35.75
N LYS A 250 -37.83 -46.80 -36.87
CA LYS A 250 -36.60 -46.30 -37.50
C LYS A 250 -35.82 -45.28 -36.66
N ARG A 251 -36.46 -44.60 -35.70
CA ARG A 251 -35.80 -43.61 -34.80
C ARG A 251 -35.04 -44.28 -33.65
N ALA A 252 -35.50 -45.44 -33.21
CA ALA A 252 -34.84 -46.26 -32.24
C ALA A 252 -33.55 -46.86 -32.76
N GLU A 253 -33.57 -47.38 -34.02
CA GLU A 253 -32.38 -47.92 -34.68
C GLU A 253 -31.30 -46.87 -34.93
N LEU A 254 -31.69 -45.62 -35.30
CA LEU A 254 -30.74 -44.56 -35.54
C LEU A 254 -30.06 -44.11 -34.22
N LYS A 255 -30.80 -44.11 -33.12
CA LYS A 255 -30.27 -43.76 -31.79
C LYS A 255 -29.30 -44.84 -31.29
N THR A 256 -29.63 -46.10 -31.50
CA THR A 256 -28.77 -47.25 -31.17
C THR A 256 -27.52 -47.27 -32.02
N TYR A 257 -27.62 -46.92 -33.32
CA TYR A 257 -26.48 -46.83 -34.25
C TYR A 257 -25.52 -45.67 -33.84
N MET A 258 -26.05 -44.53 -33.44
CA MET A 258 -25.23 -43.39 -32.94
C MET A 258 -24.52 -43.69 -31.62
N LEU A 259 -25.18 -44.37 -30.70
CA LEU A 259 -24.56 -44.80 -29.41
C LEU A 259 -23.43 -45.81 -29.66
N HIS A 260 -23.63 -46.77 -30.57
CA HIS A 260 -22.60 -47.77 -30.93
C HIS A 260 -21.39 -47.15 -31.64
N GLN A 261 -21.58 -46.08 -32.43
CA GLN A 261 -20.46 -45.32 -33.03
C GLN A 261 -19.66 -44.54 -31.97
N GLN A 262 -20.32 -44.05 -30.93
CA GLN A 262 -19.67 -43.28 -29.88
C GLN A 262 -18.81 -44.19 -28.95
N GLU A 263 -19.28 -45.41 -28.64
CA GLU A 263 -18.53 -46.43 -27.89
C GLU A 263 -17.29 -46.91 -28.67
N LYS A 264 -17.42 -47.17 -29.99
CA LYS A 264 -16.29 -47.56 -30.87
C LYS A 264 -15.22 -46.47 -31.02
N SER A 265 -15.58 -45.20 -30.88
CA SER A 265 -14.61 -44.11 -30.96
C SER A 265 -13.81 -43.95 -29.64
N GLN A 266 -14.40 -44.27 -28.48
CA GLN A 266 -13.72 -44.29 -27.20
C GLN A 266 -12.68 -45.41 -27.11
N GLU A 267 -12.98 -46.58 -27.64
CA GLU A 267 -12.08 -47.74 -27.64
C GLU A 267 -10.80 -47.52 -28.47
N SER A 268 -10.92 -46.80 -29.59
CA SER A 268 -9.77 -46.46 -30.46
C SER A 268 -8.85 -45.41 -29.86
N VAL A 269 -9.35 -44.49 -29.03
CA VAL A 269 -8.57 -43.45 -28.35
C VAL A 269 -7.87 -44.01 -27.12
N SER A 270 -8.45 -44.98 -26.40
CA SER A 270 -7.81 -45.66 -25.29
C SER A 270 -6.56 -46.42 -25.69
N THR A 271 -6.49 -46.91 -26.91
CA THR A 271 -5.33 -47.63 -27.46
C THR A 271 -4.13 -46.69 -27.74
N ILE A 272 -4.38 -45.44 -28.16
CA ILE A 272 -3.32 -44.42 -28.30
C ILE A 272 -2.85 -43.92 -26.97
N ALA A 273 -3.76 -43.77 -25.99
CA ALA A 273 -3.44 -43.33 -24.65
C ALA A 273 -2.62 -44.34 -23.84
N ASN A 274 -2.69 -45.66 -24.18
CA ASN A 274 -1.95 -46.74 -23.51
C ASN A 274 -0.48 -46.89 -24.00
N LYS A 275 -0.05 -46.18 -25.03
CA LYS A 275 1.37 -46.12 -25.43
C LYS A 275 2.14 -45.05 -24.66
N ASN A 276 2.27 -45.11 -23.35
CA ASN A 276 3.13 -44.26 -22.49
C ASN A 276 3.38 -42.81 -22.95
N VAL A 277 2.39 -42.17 -23.58
CA VAL A 277 2.50 -40.81 -24.09
C VAL A 277 2.04 -39.86 -23.01
N PRO A 278 2.84 -38.86 -22.57
CA PRO A 278 2.50 -37.99 -21.45
C PRO A 278 1.49 -36.91 -21.85
N LEU A 279 0.25 -37.31 -22.13
CA LEU A 279 -0.86 -36.42 -22.37
C LEU A 279 -1.55 -36.10 -21.02
N SER A 280 -1.82 -34.80 -20.76
CA SER A 280 -2.64 -34.39 -19.62
C SER A 280 -4.10 -34.86 -19.81
N ASP A 281 -4.85 -34.97 -18.71
CA ASP A 281 -6.27 -35.38 -18.76
C ASP A 281 -7.08 -34.47 -19.72
N ARG A 282 -6.80 -33.19 -19.71
CA ARG A 282 -7.47 -32.23 -20.60
C ARG A 282 -7.11 -32.41 -22.06
N GLN A 283 -5.88 -32.79 -22.35
CA GLN A 283 -5.46 -33.11 -23.72
C GLN A 283 -6.09 -34.43 -24.21
N ARG A 284 -6.28 -35.41 -23.32
CA ARG A 284 -6.99 -36.66 -23.63
C ARG A 284 -8.45 -36.42 -23.99
N GLU A 285 -9.15 -35.55 -23.23
CA GLU A 285 -10.53 -35.16 -23.53
C GLU A 285 -10.64 -34.49 -24.93
N VAL A 286 -9.75 -33.53 -25.21
CA VAL A 286 -9.72 -32.86 -26.53
C VAL A 286 -9.44 -33.86 -27.65
N LEU A 287 -8.48 -34.77 -27.47
CA LEU A 287 -8.14 -35.82 -28.45
C LEU A 287 -9.34 -36.73 -28.71
N THR A 288 -10.09 -37.13 -27.72
CA THR A 288 -11.30 -37.94 -27.82
C THR A 288 -12.35 -37.24 -28.70
N TYR A 289 -12.61 -35.96 -28.48
CA TYR A 289 -13.54 -35.20 -29.30
C TYR A 289 -13.03 -34.94 -30.72
N MET A 290 -11.72 -34.79 -30.91
CA MET A 290 -11.12 -34.69 -32.23
C MET A 290 -11.29 -35.99 -33.05
N ALA A 291 -11.08 -37.14 -32.39
CA ALA A 291 -11.28 -38.46 -32.98
C ALA A 291 -12.75 -38.75 -33.33
N ALA A 292 -13.67 -38.19 -32.54
CA ALA A 292 -15.11 -38.25 -32.83
C ALA A 292 -15.55 -37.28 -33.96
N GLY A 293 -14.63 -36.50 -34.53
CA GLY A 293 -14.89 -35.62 -35.68
C GLY A 293 -15.45 -34.25 -35.36
N LEU A 294 -15.51 -33.85 -34.08
CA LEU A 294 -16.05 -32.54 -33.64
C LEU A 294 -15.15 -31.38 -34.09
N THR A 295 -15.75 -30.28 -34.48
CA THR A 295 -15.04 -29.03 -34.79
C THR A 295 -14.47 -28.38 -33.52
N ASN A 296 -13.50 -27.47 -33.66
CA ASN A 296 -12.92 -26.77 -32.50
C ASN A 296 -13.97 -26.01 -31.68
N LYS A 297 -14.98 -25.46 -32.33
CA LYS A 297 -16.10 -24.78 -31.69
C LYS A 297 -16.95 -25.75 -30.88
N GLU A 298 -17.30 -26.89 -31.44
CA GLU A 298 -18.10 -27.92 -30.74
C GLU A 298 -17.32 -28.51 -29.53
N ILE A 299 -16.01 -28.67 -29.66
CA ILE A 299 -15.13 -29.10 -28.57
C ILE A 299 -15.11 -28.04 -27.47
N ALA A 300 -14.99 -26.76 -27.85
CA ALA A 300 -15.00 -25.63 -26.89
C ALA A 300 -16.29 -25.59 -26.10
N ASP A 301 -17.45 -25.74 -26.77
CA ASP A 301 -18.77 -25.76 -26.15
C ASP A 301 -18.94 -26.95 -25.19
N LYS A 302 -18.46 -28.15 -25.59
CA LYS A 302 -18.57 -29.37 -24.76
C LYS A 302 -17.66 -29.32 -23.53
N LEU A 303 -16.52 -28.66 -23.62
CA LEU A 303 -15.52 -28.60 -22.58
C LEU A 303 -15.63 -27.30 -21.75
N PHE A 304 -16.56 -26.41 -22.09
CA PHE A 304 -16.76 -25.10 -21.44
C PHE A 304 -15.49 -24.24 -21.41
N ILE A 305 -14.74 -24.21 -22.51
CA ILE A 305 -13.52 -23.41 -22.69
C ILE A 305 -13.58 -22.60 -24.00
N SER A 306 -12.65 -21.64 -24.13
CA SER A 306 -12.57 -20.86 -25.39
C SER A 306 -12.05 -21.71 -26.57
N GLU A 307 -12.46 -21.36 -27.79
CA GLU A 307 -11.95 -22.00 -29.02
C GLU A 307 -10.43 -21.84 -29.15
N ASN A 308 -9.87 -20.73 -28.67
CA ASN A 308 -8.43 -20.51 -28.64
C ASN A 308 -7.72 -21.48 -27.67
N THR A 309 -8.34 -21.80 -26.55
CA THR A 309 -7.83 -22.80 -25.59
C THR A 309 -7.84 -24.18 -26.22
N VAL A 310 -8.88 -24.53 -27.00
CA VAL A 310 -8.94 -25.78 -27.75
C VAL A 310 -7.80 -25.82 -28.77
N LYS A 311 -7.60 -24.80 -29.59
CA LYS A 311 -6.48 -24.70 -30.56
C LYS A 311 -5.12 -24.87 -29.87
N TYR A 312 -4.93 -24.30 -28.68
CA TYR A 312 -3.71 -24.49 -27.90
C TYR A 312 -3.50 -25.97 -27.51
N HIS A 313 -4.52 -26.64 -27.00
CA HIS A 313 -4.44 -28.07 -26.68
C HIS A 313 -4.18 -28.95 -27.91
N ILE A 314 -4.84 -28.67 -29.03
CA ILE A 314 -4.64 -29.36 -30.30
C ILE A 314 -3.18 -29.23 -30.78
N LYS A 315 -2.61 -28.03 -30.72
CA LYS A 315 -1.21 -27.78 -31.08
C LYS A 315 -0.26 -28.65 -30.26
N ASN A 316 -0.48 -28.68 -28.93
CA ASN A 316 0.33 -29.50 -28.03
C ASN A 316 0.16 -31.00 -28.28
N ILE A 317 -1.06 -31.47 -28.56
CA ILE A 317 -1.35 -32.86 -28.92
C ILE A 317 -0.59 -33.26 -30.18
N TYR A 318 -0.59 -32.41 -31.21
CA TYR A 318 0.15 -32.68 -32.44
C TYR A 318 1.65 -32.78 -32.22
N GLN A 319 2.21 -31.91 -31.34
CA GLN A 319 3.62 -31.96 -30.95
C GLN A 319 3.98 -33.26 -30.21
N ILE A 320 3.14 -33.64 -29.25
CA ILE A 320 3.39 -34.82 -28.40
C ILE A 320 3.23 -36.12 -29.18
N LEU A 321 2.27 -36.17 -30.13
CA LEU A 321 1.97 -37.35 -30.95
C LEU A 321 2.70 -37.34 -32.30
N GLU A 322 3.56 -36.34 -32.56
CA GLU A 322 4.29 -36.15 -33.82
C GLU A 322 3.40 -36.13 -35.07
N LEU A 323 2.19 -35.56 -34.95
CA LEU A 323 1.21 -35.45 -36.01
C LEU A 323 1.33 -34.11 -36.74
N LYS A 324 1.15 -34.12 -38.06
CA LYS A 324 1.22 -32.90 -38.89
C LYS A 324 -0.08 -32.11 -38.87
N ASP A 325 -1.20 -32.81 -38.96
CA ASP A 325 -2.51 -32.18 -38.99
C ASP A 325 -3.63 -33.15 -38.53
N ARG A 326 -4.89 -32.70 -38.63
CA ARG A 326 -6.06 -33.50 -38.24
C ARG A 326 -6.30 -34.70 -39.14
N LYS A 327 -5.89 -34.64 -40.42
CA LYS A 327 -6.02 -35.76 -41.34
C LYS A 327 -5.05 -36.88 -40.95
N ASP A 328 -3.85 -36.50 -40.57
CA ASP A 328 -2.81 -37.42 -40.10
C ASP A 328 -3.26 -38.20 -38.86
N LEU A 329 -3.93 -37.50 -37.92
CA LEU A 329 -4.57 -38.14 -36.76
C LEU A 329 -5.60 -39.20 -37.20
N LEU A 330 -6.49 -38.86 -38.13
CA LEU A 330 -7.55 -39.76 -38.58
C LEU A 330 -6.97 -40.99 -39.33
N VAL A 331 -5.90 -40.79 -40.10
CA VAL A 331 -5.16 -41.87 -40.78
C VAL A 331 -4.51 -42.80 -39.76
N THR A 332 -3.84 -42.25 -38.76
CA THR A 332 -3.21 -43.00 -37.67
C THR A 332 -4.23 -43.86 -36.93
N LEU A 333 -5.39 -43.24 -36.57
CA LEU A 333 -6.50 -43.96 -35.91
C LEU A 333 -7.06 -45.10 -36.84
N SER A 334 -7.17 -44.87 -38.17
CA SER A 334 -7.66 -45.86 -39.10
C SER A 334 -6.70 -47.06 -39.26
N ASN A 335 -5.40 -46.79 -39.22
CA ASN A 335 -4.37 -47.83 -39.35
C ASN A 335 -4.33 -48.74 -38.09
N ILE A 336 -4.42 -48.16 -36.90
CA ILE A 336 -4.52 -48.91 -35.63
C ILE A 336 -5.76 -49.82 -35.63
N LYS A 337 -6.86 -49.31 -36.17
CA LYS A 337 -8.11 -50.08 -36.29
C LYS A 337 -7.98 -51.26 -37.25
N LYS A 338 -7.19 -51.12 -38.34
CA LYS A 338 -6.91 -52.22 -39.29
C LYS A 338 -5.98 -53.27 -38.71
N GLU A 339 -5.03 -52.88 -37.85
CA GLU A 339 -4.14 -53.82 -37.17
C GLU A 339 -4.88 -54.65 -36.12
N GLN A 340 -5.80 -54.06 -35.38
CA GLN A 340 -6.63 -54.77 -34.38
C GLN A 340 -7.68 -55.71 -34.99
N SER A 341 -8.06 -55.51 -36.26
CA SER A 341 -8.98 -56.40 -36.95
C SER A 341 -8.26 -57.56 -37.64
N ARG A 342 -6.92 -57.59 -37.60
CA ARG A 342 -6.09 -58.66 -38.17
C ARG A 342 -5.43 -59.58 -37.15
N SER A 343 -5.52 -59.25 -35.88
CA SER A 343 -5.12 -60.07 -34.73
C SER A 343 -6.38 -60.73 -34.11
#